data_86a40f3730f9b10dd7aee2b5fd8811f0
#
_entry.id   86a40f3730f9b10dd7aee2b5fd8811f0
#
_cell.length_a   1.000
_cell.length_b   1.000
_cell.length_c   1.000
_cell.angle_alpha   90.00
_cell.angle_beta   90.00
_cell.angle_gamma   90.00
#
_symmetry.space_group_name_H-M   'P 1'
#
loop_
_entity.id
_entity.type
_entity.pdbx_description
1 polymer ?
#
loop_
_entity_poly.entity_id
_entity_poly.type
_entity_poly.pdbx_seq_one_letter_code
_entity_poly.pdbx_strand_id
1 'polypeptide(L)'
;MRGNIHTYHAYEHEHGGDMAGLYFEEFEIGRTFEHPWTRTVTEMDNMLFSSLTMNVQPLHIDAHFAAKTEFGKPLVNSIFTLGLMIGISVNDTTVGTTIGNLGMTEVKFPKPVFHGDTLHARTKVLSKRESKSWPDAGIVEFEHTCLNQDDAIVATCKRSAFMRKKPK
;
A
#
# COMPACT_ATOMS: atom_id res chain seq x y z
N MET A 1 36.14 3.98 6.75
CA MET A 1 35.29 4.62 7.78
C MET A 1 34.09 3.73 8.00
N ARG A 2 34.02 3.04 9.15
CA ARG A 2 32.87 2.15 9.48
C ARG A 2 31.87 3.03 10.22
N GLY A 3 30.77 3.38 9.56
CA GLY A 3 29.67 4.13 10.19
C GLY A 3 28.90 3.23 11.16
N ASN A 4 28.76 3.68 12.37
CA ASN A 4 27.94 3.07 13.42
C ASN A 4 26.48 2.98 12.94
N ILE A 5 26.00 1.75 12.78
CA ILE A 5 24.57 1.48 12.61
C ILE A 5 23.95 1.65 14.00
N HIS A 6 23.25 2.76 14.21
CA HIS A 6 22.45 2.96 15.40
C HIS A 6 21.40 1.85 15.45
N THR A 7 21.44 1.08 16.52
CA THR A 7 20.42 0.13 16.93
C THR A 7 19.09 0.87 17.05
N TYR A 8 18.19 0.67 16.13
CA TYR A 8 16.80 1.03 16.31
C TYR A 8 16.25 0.16 17.44
N HIS A 9 16.06 0.74 18.60
CA HIS A 9 15.29 0.11 19.66
C HIS A 9 13.89 -0.22 19.11
N ALA A 10 13.54 -1.48 19.17
CA ALA A 10 12.17 -1.91 18.97
C ALA A 10 11.27 -1.10 19.91
N TYR A 11 10.24 -0.47 19.37
CA TYR A 11 9.16 0.09 20.16
C TYR A 11 8.47 -1.08 20.88
N GLU A 12 8.86 -1.32 22.12
CA GLU A 12 8.11 -2.17 23.03
C GLU A 12 6.85 -1.38 23.41
N HIS A 13 5.73 -1.72 22.80
CA HIS A 13 4.44 -1.21 23.20
C HIS A 13 3.98 -1.95 24.46
N GLU A 14 4.08 -1.28 25.62
CA GLU A 14 3.39 -1.63 26.87
C GLU A 14 1.88 -1.36 26.76
N HIS A 15 1.21 -1.90 25.75
CA HIS A 15 -0.25 -1.97 25.73
C HIS A 15 -0.65 -3.31 25.12
N GLY A 16 -1.25 -4.16 25.94
CA GLY A 16 -1.69 -5.50 25.61
C GLY A 16 -2.69 -5.54 24.45
N GLY A 17 -2.22 -5.97 23.32
CA GLY A 17 -2.91 -6.22 22.08
C GLY A 17 -1.87 -6.32 20.97
N ASP A 18 -1.66 -7.51 20.45
CA ASP A 18 -0.66 -7.83 19.45
C ASP A 18 -0.99 -7.10 18.12
N MET A 19 -0.55 -5.83 18.01
CA MET A 19 -0.71 -4.99 16.81
C MET A 19 0.49 -5.12 15.85
N ALA A 20 1.28 -6.19 15.97
CA ALA A 20 2.36 -6.47 15.04
C ALA A 20 1.83 -7.15 13.77
N GLY A 21 2.35 -6.74 12.61
CA GLY A 21 2.15 -7.48 11.36
C GLY A 21 2.83 -8.85 11.40
N LEU A 22 2.66 -9.61 10.36
CA LEU A 22 3.21 -10.95 10.23
C LEU A 22 4.73 -10.92 9.96
N TYR A 23 5.47 -11.83 10.58
CA TYR A 23 6.85 -12.10 10.22
C TYR A 23 6.95 -12.96 8.97
N PHE A 24 8.13 -13.03 8.36
CA PHE A 24 8.38 -13.75 7.10
C PHE A 24 7.85 -15.19 7.12
N GLU A 25 8.01 -15.91 8.23
CA GLU A 25 7.60 -17.31 8.37
C GLU A 25 6.08 -17.49 8.28
N GLU A 26 5.32 -16.48 8.73
CA GLU A 26 3.86 -16.54 8.89
C GLU A 26 3.08 -16.26 7.60
N PHE A 27 3.78 -15.81 6.55
CA PHE A 27 3.17 -15.68 5.23
C PHE A 27 3.06 -17.04 4.55
N GLU A 28 1.84 -17.50 4.32
CA GLU A 28 1.56 -18.73 3.58
C GLU A 28 1.31 -18.40 2.10
N ILE A 29 2.02 -19.10 1.20
CA ILE A 29 1.84 -18.92 -0.24
C ILE A 29 0.41 -19.31 -0.64
N GLY A 30 -0.25 -18.45 -1.41
CA GLY A 30 -1.64 -18.61 -1.83
C GLY A 30 -2.67 -18.01 -0.88
N ARG A 31 -2.30 -17.68 0.38
CA ARG A 31 -3.20 -17.01 1.32
C ARG A 31 -3.63 -15.65 0.77
N THR A 32 -4.92 -15.36 0.90
CA THR A 32 -5.51 -14.05 0.60
C THR A 32 -5.98 -13.38 1.90
N PHE A 33 -5.66 -12.12 2.05
CA PHE A 33 -6.13 -11.24 3.12
C PHE A 33 -7.20 -10.32 2.53
N GLU A 34 -8.40 -10.38 3.07
CA GLU A 34 -9.46 -9.39 2.85
C GLU A 34 -9.31 -8.35 3.98
N HIS A 35 -8.80 -7.15 3.64
CA HIS A 35 -8.50 -6.15 4.65
C HIS A 35 -9.80 -5.50 5.17
N PRO A 36 -10.00 -5.41 6.49
CA PRO A 36 -11.24 -4.90 7.07
C PRO A 36 -11.41 -3.39 6.91
N TRP A 37 -10.33 -2.67 6.62
CA TRP A 37 -10.33 -1.22 6.53
C TRP A 37 -10.83 -0.74 5.18
N THR A 38 -11.77 0.20 5.21
CA THR A 38 -12.26 0.92 4.03
C THR A 38 -11.98 2.41 4.20
N ARG A 39 -11.81 3.15 3.11
CA ARG A 39 -11.58 4.58 3.16
C ARG A 39 -12.28 5.30 2.01
N THR A 40 -13.15 6.27 2.33
CA THR A 40 -13.70 7.20 1.34
C THR A 40 -12.66 8.25 0.97
N VAL A 41 -12.42 8.39 -0.34
CA VAL A 41 -11.49 9.37 -0.89
C VAL A 41 -12.17 10.73 -0.93
N THR A 42 -11.55 11.74 -0.33
CA THR A 42 -12.04 13.10 -0.29
C THR A 42 -11.34 13.98 -1.32
N GLU A 43 -11.94 15.16 -1.63
CA GLU A 43 -11.28 16.18 -2.44
C GLU A 43 -9.94 16.62 -1.81
N MET A 44 -9.92 16.78 -0.48
CA MET A 44 -8.73 17.17 0.26
C MET A 44 -7.58 16.16 0.07
N ASP A 45 -7.86 14.87 0.07
CA ASP A 45 -6.83 13.83 -0.17
C ASP A 45 -6.16 14.03 -1.51
N ASN A 46 -6.96 14.23 -2.56
CA ASN A 46 -6.46 14.39 -3.93
C ASN A 46 -5.68 15.70 -4.11
N MET A 47 -6.22 16.82 -3.60
CA MET A 47 -5.59 18.13 -3.66
C MET A 47 -4.26 18.14 -2.91
N LEU A 48 -4.25 17.64 -1.67
CA LEU A 48 -3.06 17.61 -0.82
C LEU A 48 -1.97 16.72 -1.42
N PHE A 49 -2.33 15.49 -1.84
CA PHE A 49 -1.38 14.56 -2.44
C PHE A 49 -0.78 15.11 -3.73
N SER A 50 -1.62 15.65 -4.63
CA SER A 50 -1.16 16.21 -5.89
C SER A 50 -0.24 17.42 -5.66
N SER A 51 -0.54 18.28 -4.67
CA SER A 51 0.30 19.43 -4.31
C SER A 51 1.64 19.00 -3.73
N LEU A 52 1.63 18.05 -2.78
CA LEU A 52 2.86 17.55 -2.14
C LEU A 52 3.80 16.84 -3.13
N THR A 53 3.24 16.20 -4.14
CA THR A 53 4.01 15.51 -5.19
C THR A 53 4.32 16.38 -6.40
N MET A 54 3.97 17.69 -6.35
CA MET A 54 4.13 18.64 -7.45
C MET A 54 3.44 18.21 -8.75
N ASN A 55 2.39 17.39 -8.66
CA ASN A 55 1.59 17.00 -9.80
C ASN A 55 0.50 18.06 -10.07
N VAL A 56 0.84 19.03 -10.89
CA VAL A 56 -0.02 20.16 -11.25
C VAL A 56 -1.01 19.85 -12.41
N GLN A 57 -1.24 18.57 -12.71
CA GLN A 57 -2.18 18.19 -13.79
C GLN A 57 -3.59 18.71 -13.46
N PRO A 58 -4.16 19.59 -14.31
CA PRO A 58 -5.48 20.21 -14.04
C PRO A 58 -6.61 19.20 -13.84
N LEU A 59 -6.50 18.02 -14.44
CA LEU A 59 -7.46 16.93 -14.29
C LEU A 59 -7.67 16.52 -12.83
N HIS A 60 -6.67 16.73 -11.96
CA HIS A 60 -6.73 16.38 -10.53
C HIS A 60 -7.18 17.55 -9.66
N ILE A 61 -6.84 18.80 -10.03
CA ILE A 61 -6.88 19.95 -9.13
C ILE A 61 -7.78 21.11 -9.60
N ASP A 62 -8.28 21.05 -10.84
CA ASP A 62 -9.11 22.10 -11.43
C ASP A 62 -10.46 21.51 -11.86
N ALA A 63 -11.50 21.76 -11.05
CA ALA A 63 -12.84 21.24 -11.31
C ALA A 63 -13.45 21.82 -12.60
N HIS A 64 -13.14 23.09 -12.96
CA HIS A 64 -13.64 23.71 -14.17
C HIS A 64 -13.01 23.09 -15.43
N PHE A 65 -11.71 22.76 -15.36
CA PHE A 65 -11.02 22.01 -16.42
C PHE A 65 -11.58 20.60 -16.51
N ALA A 66 -11.63 19.86 -15.40
CA ALA A 66 -12.06 18.47 -15.36
C ALA A 66 -13.50 18.27 -15.84
N ALA A 67 -14.40 19.24 -15.59
CA ALA A 67 -15.78 19.22 -16.08
C ALA A 67 -15.90 19.19 -17.60
N LYS A 68 -14.87 19.60 -18.34
CA LYS A 68 -14.82 19.61 -19.82
C LYS A 68 -14.16 18.39 -20.42
N THR A 69 -13.66 17.48 -19.58
CA THR A 69 -13.05 16.21 -20.00
C THR A 69 -14.09 15.11 -20.08
N GLU A 70 -13.69 13.98 -20.64
CA GLU A 70 -14.49 12.76 -20.70
C GLU A 70 -14.94 12.25 -19.31
N PHE A 71 -14.26 12.66 -18.22
CA PHE A 71 -14.59 12.29 -16.87
C PHE A 71 -15.67 13.18 -16.23
N GLY A 72 -15.83 14.42 -16.70
CA GLY A 72 -16.85 15.37 -16.22
C GLY A 72 -16.62 15.90 -14.80
N LYS A 73 -15.58 15.47 -14.09
CA LYS A 73 -15.22 15.84 -12.71
C LYS A 73 -13.76 15.49 -12.41
N PRO A 74 -13.16 16.06 -11.33
CA PRO A 74 -11.78 15.76 -10.97
C PRO A 74 -11.53 14.27 -10.75
N LEU A 75 -10.48 13.77 -11.42
CA LEU A 75 -10.00 12.42 -11.27
C LEU A 75 -9.02 12.35 -10.10
N VAL A 76 -9.14 11.34 -9.25
CA VAL A 76 -8.18 11.09 -8.16
C VAL A 76 -6.83 10.67 -8.77
N ASN A 77 -5.74 11.22 -8.22
CA ASN A 77 -4.39 10.87 -8.60
C ASN A 77 -4.16 9.36 -8.43
N SER A 78 -3.77 8.67 -9.48
CA SER A 78 -3.61 7.21 -9.47
C SER A 78 -2.53 6.73 -8.51
N ILE A 79 -1.49 7.54 -8.27
CA ILE A 79 -0.44 7.18 -7.30
C ILE A 79 -0.95 7.32 -5.87
N PHE A 80 -1.89 8.25 -5.59
CA PHE A 80 -2.60 8.27 -4.31
C PHE A 80 -3.40 6.97 -4.12
N THR A 81 -4.15 6.54 -5.14
CA THR A 81 -4.91 5.28 -5.11
C THR A 81 -4.00 4.07 -4.83
N LEU A 82 -2.84 4.01 -5.51
CA LEU A 82 -1.82 2.97 -5.27
C LEU A 82 -1.31 3.02 -3.82
N GLY A 83 -0.96 4.21 -3.32
CA GLY A 83 -0.49 4.40 -1.95
C GLY A 83 -1.54 3.99 -0.92
N LEU A 84 -2.80 4.37 -1.13
CA LEU A 84 -3.91 4.02 -0.24
C LEU A 84 -4.16 2.50 -0.22
N MET A 85 -4.13 1.83 -1.39
CA MET A 85 -4.23 0.37 -1.49
C MET A 85 -3.18 -0.34 -0.63
N ILE A 86 -1.94 0.10 -0.71
CA ILE A 86 -0.85 -0.45 0.11
C ILE A 86 -1.08 -0.11 1.59
N GLY A 87 -1.44 1.14 1.90
CA GLY A 87 -1.70 1.59 3.28
C GLY A 87 -2.77 0.77 3.99
N ILE A 88 -3.88 0.46 3.30
CA ILE A 88 -4.95 -0.40 3.82
C ILE A 88 -4.41 -1.79 4.22
N SER A 89 -3.44 -2.33 3.48
CA SER A 89 -2.89 -3.66 3.72
C SER A 89 -1.90 -3.74 4.90
N VAL A 90 -1.43 -2.61 5.43
CA VAL A 90 -0.31 -2.58 6.38
C VAL A 90 -0.66 -3.23 7.72
N ASN A 91 -1.81 -2.88 8.30
CA ASN A 91 -2.14 -3.21 9.69
C ASN A 91 -2.15 -4.72 9.98
N ASP A 92 -2.69 -5.51 9.07
CA ASP A 92 -2.85 -6.96 9.23
C ASP A 92 -1.81 -7.78 8.45
N THR A 93 -0.84 -7.11 7.82
CA THR A 93 0.23 -7.80 7.11
C THR A 93 1.64 -7.38 7.53
N THR A 94 1.98 -6.09 7.50
CA THR A 94 3.39 -5.65 7.52
C THR A 94 3.75 -4.63 8.59
N VAL A 95 2.81 -4.19 9.44
CA VAL A 95 3.09 -3.19 10.47
C VAL A 95 4.16 -3.67 11.45
N GLY A 96 5.24 -2.90 11.63
CA GLY A 96 6.34 -3.21 12.55
C GLY A 96 7.27 -4.35 12.09
N THR A 97 6.91 -5.16 11.10
CA THR A 97 7.68 -6.33 10.65
C THR A 97 8.34 -6.15 9.28
N THR A 98 7.94 -5.14 8.50
CA THR A 98 8.62 -4.82 7.24
C THR A 98 9.93 -4.08 7.47
N ILE A 99 10.94 -4.41 6.66
CA ILE A 99 12.22 -3.67 6.58
C ILE A 99 12.11 -2.62 5.49
N GLY A 100 11.43 -2.94 4.39
CA GLY A 100 11.26 -2.01 3.28
C GLY A 100 10.49 -2.58 2.10
N ASN A 101 10.17 -1.70 1.18
CA ASN A 101 9.58 -2.03 -0.12
C ASN A 101 10.71 -2.11 -1.16
N LEU A 102 10.90 -3.25 -1.79
CA LEU A 102 11.96 -3.46 -2.78
C LEU A 102 11.54 -3.06 -4.20
N GLY A 103 10.22 -2.99 -4.44
CA GLY A 103 9.73 -2.58 -5.74
C GLY A 103 8.29 -3.02 -6.00
N MET A 104 7.74 -2.47 -7.08
CA MET A 104 6.41 -2.80 -7.58
C MET A 104 6.47 -3.04 -9.08
N THR A 105 5.70 -4.02 -9.54
CA THR A 105 5.56 -4.36 -10.97
C THR A 105 4.09 -4.55 -11.30
N GLU A 106 3.79 -4.62 -12.60
CA GLU A 106 2.43 -4.84 -13.11
C GLU A 106 1.39 -3.89 -12.48
N VAL A 107 1.79 -2.63 -12.25
CA VAL A 107 0.89 -1.60 -11.75
C VAL A 107 -0.12 -1.24 -12.84
N LYS A 108 -1.42 -1.35 -12.52
CA LYS A 108 -2.52 -1.05 -13.45
C LYS A 108 -3.62 -0.27 -12.74
N PHE A 109 -4.29 0.60 -13.49
CA PHE A 109 -5.44 1.40 -13.05
C PHE A 109 -6.60 1.21 -14.04
N PRO A 110 -7.33 0.08 -13.97
CA PRO A 110 -8.32 -0.29 -14.98
C PRO A 110 -9.55 0.60 -14.99
N LYS A 111 -9.88 1.25 -13.86
CA LYS A 111 -11.01 2.18 -13.75
C LYS A 111 -10.60 3.45 -12.99
N PRO A 112 -11.18 4.61 -13.31
CA PRO A 112 -10.95 5.86 -12.59
C PRO A 112 -11.52 5.78 -11.17
N VAL A 113 -10.89 6.55 -10.26
CA VAL A 113 -11.38 6.83 -8.91
C VAL A 113 -11.76 8.30 -8.83
N PHE A 114 -12.86 8.60 -8.15
CA PHE A 114 -13.37 9.95 -7.95
C PHE A 114 -13.52 10.29 -6.48
N HIS A 115 -13.63 11.57 -6.17
CA HIS A 115 -13.99 12.01 -4.82
C HIS A 115 -15.36 11.42 -4.45
N GLY A 116 -15.44 10.85 -3.25
CA GLY A 116 -16.62 10.14 -2.75
C GLY A 116 -16.57 8.61 -2.95
N ASP A 117 -15.67 8.08 -3.79
CA ASP A 117 -15.49 6.64 -3.87
C ASP A 117 -14.90 6.11 -2.56
N THR A 118 -15.40 4.96 -2.11
CA THR A 118 -14.89 4.26 -0.94
C THR A 118 -14.09 3.05 -1.38
N LEU A 119 -12.81 3.05 -1.02
CA LEU A 119 -11.86 2.02 -1.43
C LEU A 119 -11.64 0.99 -0.33
N HIS A 120 -11.48 -0.24 -0.74
CA HIS A 120 -11.02 -1.36 0.08
C HIS A 120 -9.99 -2.17 -0.71
N ALA A 121 -9.27 -3.04 -0.03
CA ALA A 121 -8.19 -3.78 -0.65
C ALA A 121 -8.14 -5.24 -0.20
N ARG A 122 -7.56 -6.08 -1.04
CA ARG A 122 -7.17 -7.45 -0.71
C ARG A 122 -5.75 -7.70 -1.16
N THR A 123 -5.08 -8.61 -0.46
CA THR A 123 -3.68 -8.95 -0.72
C THR A 123 -3.52 -10.46 -0.77
N LYS A 124 -2.93 -10.97 -1.85
CA LYS A 124 -2.59 -12.38 -2.00
C LYS A 124 -1.07 -12.57 -1.91
N VAL A 125 -0.63 -13.57 -1.17
CA VAL A 125 0.78 -13.99 -1.12
C VAL A 125 1.08 -14.84 -2.36
N LEU A 126 1.96 -14.36 -3.23
CA LEU A 126 2.33 -15.08 -4.46
C LEU A 126 3.49 -16.04 -4.23
N SER A 127 4.52 -15.58 -3.57
CA SER A 127 5.73 -16.35 -3.28
C SER A 127 6.48 -15.78 -2.08
N LYS A 128 7.40 -16.55 -1.53
CA LYS A 128 8.37 -16.05 -0.56
C LYS A 128 9.70 -16.75 -0.72
N ARG A 129 10.78 -16.06 -0.39
CA ARG A 129 12.13 -16.59 -0.37
C ARG A 129 12.99 -15.92 0.67
N GLU A 130 13.96 -16.62 1.20
CA GLU A 130 14.95 -16.04 2.11
C GLU A 130 15.83 -14.99 1.41
N SER A 131 16.30 -14.03 2.17
CA SER A 131 17.29 -13.08 1.70
C SER A 131 18.67 -13.75 1.62
N LYS A 132 19.37 -13.54 0.50
CA LYS A 132 20.75 -14.04 0.34
C LYS A 132 21.78 -13.21 1.10
N SER A 133 21.48 -11.94 1.32
CA SER A 133 22.41 -10.96 1.92
C SER A 133 22.09 -10.62 3.38
N TRP A 134 20.91 -11.01 3.88
CA TRP A 134 20.45 -10.70 5.22
C TRP A 134 19.79 -11.93 5.85
N PRO A 135 20.50 -12.67 6.75
CA PRO A 135 20.03 -13.94 7.30
C PRO A 135 18.71 -13.86 8.09
N ASP A 136 18.47 -12.71 8.75
CA ASP A 136 17.30 -12.49 9.59
C ASP A 136 16.14 -11.83 8.81
N ALA A 137 16.12 -11.99 7.49
CA ALA A 137 15.08 -11.45 6.63
C ALA A 137 14.75 -12.35 5.44
N GLY A 138 13.57 -12.12 4.85
CA GLY A 138 13.13 -12.73 3.61
C GLY A 138 12.37 -11.76 2.74
N ILE A 139 12.07 -12.17 1.53
CA ILE A 139 11.30 -11.39 0.56
C ILE A 139 9.98 -12.11 0.35
N VAL A 140 8.89 -11.37 0.48
CA VAL A 140 7.53 -11.84 0.19
C VAL A 140 6.98 -11.07 -1.00
N GLU A 141 6.50 -11.81 -1.99
CA GLU A 141 5.82 -11.25 -3.17
C GLU A 141 4.31 -11.24 -2.92
N PHE A 142 3.72 -10.07 -3.04
CA PHE A 142 2.29 -9.86 -2.90
C PHE A 142 1.66 -9.46 -4.23
N GLU A 143 0.41 -9.85 -4.44
CA GLU A 143 -0.50 -9.23 -5.39
C GLU A 143 -1.54 -8.44 -4.61
N HIS A 144 -1.60 -7.14 -4.84
CA HIS A 144 -2.59 -6.26 -4.24
C HIS A 144 -3.67 -5.91 -5.26
N THR A 145 -4.92 -5.89 -4.81
CA THR A 145 -6.08 -5.45 -5.60
C THR A 145 -6.86 -4.44 -4.79
N CYS A 146 -7.09 -3.26 -5.36
CA CYS A 146 -7.95 -2.23 -4.81
C CYS A 146 -9.29 -2.24 -5.53
N LEU A 147 -10.38 -2.17 -4.77
CA LEU A 147 -11.74 -2.14 -5.27
C LEU A 147 -12.45 -0.89 -4.73
N ASN A 148 -13.44 -0.41 -5.47
CA ASN A 148 -14.33 0.64 -4.98
C ASN A 148 -15.59 0.03 -4.31
N GLN A 149 -16.54 0.86 -3.90
CA GLN A 149 -17.80 0.48 -3.25
C GLN A 149 -18.70 -0.44 -4.09
N ASP A 150 -18.47 -0.53 -5.39
CA ASP A 150 -19.23 -1.37 -6.34
C ASP A 150 -18.42 -2.64 -6.72
N ASP A 151 -17.41 -2.99 -5.93
CA ASP A 151 -16.47 -4.11 -6.19
C ASP A 151 -15.74 -4.02 -7.54
N ALA A 152 -15.69 -2.83 -8.13
CA ALA A 152 -14.95 -2.62 -9.35
C ALA A 152 -13.45 -2.45 -9.05
N ILE A 153 -12.59 -3.21 -9.75
CA ILE A 153 -11.13 -3.10 -9.61
C ILE A 153 -10.67 -1.75 -10.15
N VAL A 154 -10.05 -0.95 -9.29
CA VAL A 154 -9.54 0.40 -9.59
C VAL A 154 -8.02 0.47 -9.61
N ALA A 155 -7.33 -0.42 -8.90
CA ALA A 155 -5.88 -0.55 -8.99
C ALA A 155 -5.43 -1.99 -8.70
N THR A 156 -4.33 -2.40 -9.31
CA THR A 156 -3.62 -3.65 -8.99
C THR A 156 -2.12 -3.41 -9.04
N CYS A 157 -1.35 -4.17 -8.26
CA CYS A 157 0.09 -4.27 -8.42
C CYS A 157 0.64 -5.57 -7.84
N LYS A 158 1.83 -5.97 -8.30
CA LYS A 158 2.68 -6.93 -7.59
C LYS A 158 3.74 -6.16 -6.82
N ARG A 159 3.99 -6.53 -5.56
CA ARG A 159 4.94 -5.85 -4.67
C ARG A 159 5.88 -6.85 -4.01
N SER A 160 7.18 -6.56 -4.05
CA SER A 160 8.19 -7.29 -3.30
C SER A 160 8.46 -6.56 -1.98
N ALA A 161 8.07 -7.17 -0.86
CA ALA A 161 8.31 -6.63 0.48
C ALA A 161 9.45 -7.36 1.16
N PHE A 162 10.36 -6.60 1.80
CA PHE A 162 11.45 -7.12 2.58
C PHE A 162 11.02 -7.22 4.03
N MET A 163 10.90 -8.47 4.53
CA MET A 163 10.25 -8.79 5.81
C MET A 163 11.25 -9.35 6.81
N ARG A 164 11.09 -8.95 8.07
CA ARG A 164 11.84 -9.54 9.20
C ARG A 164 11.41 -10.98 9.43
N LYS A 165 12.37 -11.83 9.83
CA LYS A 165 12.09 -13.12 10.46
C LYS A 165 11.73 -12.94 11.93
N LYS A 166 11.05 -13.93 12.51
CA LYS A 166 10.78 -13.96 13.95
C LYS A 166 12.08 -13.85 14.74
N PRO A 167 12.11 -13.02 15.80
CA PRO A 167 13.22 -13.05 16.75
C PRO A 167 13.39 -14.47 17.32
N LYS A 168 14.67 -14.86 17.49
CA LYS A 168 15.03 -16.15 18.12
C LYS A 168 14.86 -16.07 19.62
#